data_6c315c0f0139d784ccb01fd9a81be17f
#
_entry.id   6c315c0f0139d784ccb01fd9a81be17f
#
_cell.length_a   1.000
_cell.length_b   1.000
_cell.length_c   1.000
_cell.angle_alpha   90.00
_cell.angle_beta   90.00
_cell.angle_gamma   90.00
#
_symmetry.space_group_name_H-M   'P 1'
#
loop_
_entity.id
_entity.type
_entity.pdbx_description
1 polymer ?
#
loop_
_entity_poly.entity_id
_entity_poly.type
_entity_poly.pdbx_seq_one_letter_code
_entity_poly.pdbx_strand_id
1 'polypeptide(L)'
;MHLFEQLLRSSDRCLKQGLCNHLLVLCLIFCLPNFQSIAVAEDMLEYQVKAAFIYNFIAFTQWPDNIDETINLCIYGKDYFGGEIDKLQSRAVNKRHIKIVRVNDLKE
;
A
#
# COMPACT_ATOMS: atom_id res chain seq x y z
N MET A 1 -4.49 -41.14 39.16
CA MET A 1 -4.42 -39.80 39.75
C MET A 1 -3.00 -39.34 40.09
N HIS A 2 -2.13 -40.20 40.62
CA HIS A 2 -0.75 -39.81 40.89
C HIS A 2 0.09 -39.47 39.64
N LEU A 3 -0.18 -40.07 38.50
CA LEU A 3 0.50 -39.79 37.22
C LEU A 3 0.18 -38.40 36.69
N PHE A 4 -1.03 -37.92 36.90
CA PHE A 4 -1.45 -36.59 36.45
C PHE A 4 -0.81 -35.48 37.29
N GLU A 5 -0.69 -35.66 38.58
CA GLU A 5 0.02 -34.74 39.48
C GLU A 5 1.53 -34.69 39.20
N GLN A 6 2.15 -35.79 38.84
CA GLN A 6 3.55 -35.81 38.44
C GLN A 6 3.79 -35.12 37.12
N LEU A 7 2.88 -35.23 36.15
CA LEU A 7 2.94 -34.50 34.88
C LEU A 7 2.77 -32.99 35.09
N LEU A 8 1.87 -32.57 35.94
CA LEU A 8 1.69 -31.16 36.29
C LEU A 8 2.91 -30.58 37.03
N ARG A 9 3.51 -31.33 37.95
CA ARG A 9 4.76 -30.93 38.61
C ARG A 9 5.97 -30.93 37.69
N SER A 10 6.00 -31.77 36.69
CA SER A 10 7.04 -31.75 35.65
C SER A 10 6.89 -30.54 34.74
N SER A 11 5.67 -30.17 34.42
CA SER A 11 5.37 -28.93 33.67
C SER A 11 5.77 -27.68 34.45
N ASP A 12 5.53 -27.66 35.77
CA ASP A 12 5.95 -26.54 36.62
C ASP A 12 7.48 -26.41 36.75
N ARG A 13 8.20 -27.51 36.67
CA ARG A 13 9.67 -27.49 36.64
C ARG A 13 10.24 -26.98 35.33
N CYS A 14 9.61 -27.28 34.21
CA CYS A 14 9.96 -26.68 32.90
C CYS A 14 9.75 -25.17 32.91
N LEU A 15 8.69 -24.65 33.50
CA LEU A 15 8.44 -23.24 33.72
C LEU A 15 9.53 -22.59 34.59
N LYS A 16 10.04 -23.29 35.60
CA LYS A 16 11.11 -22.79 36.50
C LYS A 16 12.50 -22.84 35.87
N GLN A 17 12.74 -23.59 34.84
CA GLN A 17 14.08 -23.73 34.21
C GLN A 17 14.34 -22.83 33.01
N GLY A 18 13.53 -21.82 32.77
CA GLY A 18 13.78 -20.81 31.76
C GLY A 18 13.61 -21.27 30.29
N LEU A 19 13.40 -22.56 30.02
CA LEU A 19 13.18 -23.10 28.68
C LEU A 19 11.87 -22.61 28.06
N CYS A 20 10.81 -22.49 28.86
CA CYS A 20 9.54 -21.89 28.42
C CYS A 20 9.67 -20.39 28.20
N ASN A 21 10.54 -19.72 28.94
CA ASN A 21 10.81 -18.30 28.76
C ASN A 21 11.54 -18.04 27.42
N HIS A 22 12.45 -18.90 27.01
CA HIS A 22 13.07 -18.82 25.69
C HIS A 22 12.09 -19.10 24.54
N LEU A 23 11.18 -20.04 24.69
CA LEU A 23 10.11 -20.29 23.71
C LEU A 23 9.14 -19.12 23.62
N LEU A 24 8.77 -18.47 24.73
CA LEU A 24 7.92 -17.29 24.76
C LEU A 24 8.61 -16.08 24.11
N VAL A 25 9.91 -15.86 24.40
CA VAL A 25 10.71 -14.80 23.79
C VAL A 25 10.88 -15.05 22.28
N LEU A 26 11.10 -16.29 21.84
CA LEU A 26 11.13 -16.68 20.44
C LEU A 26 9.80 -16.45 19.74
N CYS A 27 8.67 -16.80 20.35
CA CYS A 27 7.34 -16.49 19.82
C CYS A 27 7.08 -14.99 19.72
N LEU A 28 7.49 -14.20 20.70
CA LEU A 28 7.37 -12.74 20.68
C LEU A 28 8.25 -12.11 19.58
N ILE A 29 9.44 -12.62 19.36
CA ILE A 29 10.34 -12.15 18.29
C ILE A 29 9.79 -12.54 16.91
N PHE A 30 9.13 -13.68 16.77
CA PHE A 30 8.50 -14.13 15.52
C PHE A 30 7.19 -13.39 15.19
N CYS A 31 6.50 -12.86 16.19
CA CYS A 31 5.25 -12.11 15.98
C CYS A 31 5.46 -10.63 15.59
N LEU A 32 6.65 -10.07 15.82
CA LEU A 32 6.92 -8.64 15.62
C LEU A 32 7.14 -8.17 14.17
N PRO A 33 7.65 -8.97 13.21
CA PRO A 33 7.94 -8.45 11.89
C PRO A 33 6.75 -8.32 10.93
N ASN A 34 5.57 -8.84 11.29
CA ASN A 34 4.43 -8.88 10.37
C ASN A 34 3.52 -7.64 10.39
N PHE A 35 3.73 -6.71 11.31
CA PHE A 35 2.84 -5.53 11.45
C PHE A 35 3.16 -4.37 10.50
N GLN A 36 4.33 -4.36 9.88
CA GLN A 36 4.75 -3.24 9.02
C GLN A 36 4.25 -3.33 7.58
N SER A 37 3.79 -4.49 7.13
CA SER A 37 3.36 -4.69 5.74
C SER A 37 1.96 -4.16 5.43
N ILE A 38 1.12 -3.92 6.43
CA ILE A 38 -0.28 -3.52 6.23
C ILE A 38 -0.39 -2.04 5.85
N ALA A 39 0.40 -1.17 6.47
CA ALA A 39 0.33 0.28 6.23
C ALA A 39 0.75 0.66 4.79
N VAL A 40 1.77 0.01 4.23
CA VAL A 40 2.24 0.27 2.85
C VAL A 40 1.21 -0.20 1.82
N ALA A 41 0.49 -1.29 2.09
CA ALA A 41 -0.56 -1.80 1.21
C ALA A 41 -1.80 -0.88 1.20
N GLU A 42 -2.14 -0.26 2.32
CA GLU A 42 -3.24 0.71 2.41
C GLU A 42 -2.95 1.97 1.61
N ASP A 43 -1.76 2.54 1.75
CA ASP A 43 -1.34 3.72 1.00
C ASP A 43 -1.35 3.46 -0.52
N MET A 44 -0.87 2.30 -0.95
CA MET A 44 -0.87 1.93 -2.37
C MET A 44 -2.30 1.81 -2.92
N LEU A 45 -3.20 1.20 -2.18
CA LEU A 45 -4.60 1.06 -2.57
C LEU A 45 -5.30 2.42 -2.64
N GLU A 46 -5.02 3.33 -1.73
CA GLU A 46 -5.56 4.69 -1.71
C GLU A 46 -5.20 5.44 -3.00
N TYR A 47 -3.92 5.42 -3.40
CA TYR A 47 -3.49 6.11 -4.62
C TYR A 47 -3.97 5.45 -5.90
N GLN A 48 -4.18 4.13 -5.91
CA GLN A 48 -4.87 3.44 -7.01
C GLN A 48 -6.30 3.94 -7.19
N VAL A 49 -7.05 4.05 -6.11
CA VAL A 49 -8.42 4.55 -6.12
C VAL A 49 -8.45 6.02 -6.57
N LYS A 50 -7.56 6.85 -6.06
CA LYS A 50 -7.43 8.26 -6.46
C LYS A 50 -7.12 8.40 -7.95
N ALA A 51 -6.20 7.60 -8.49
CA ALA A 51 -5.88 7.58 -9.92
C ALA A 51 -7.09 7.16 -10.77
N ALA A 52 -7.85 6.18 -10.32
CA ALA A 52 -9.09 5.77 -11.00
C ALA A 52 -10.15 6.89 -11.02
N PHE A 53 -10.29 7.64 -9.96
CA PHE A 53 -11.16 8.82 -9.93
C PHE A 53 -10.71 9.89 -10.92
N ILE A 54 -9.41 10.20 -10.98
CA ILE A 54 -8.86 11.15 -11.93
C ILE A 54 -9.17 10.71 -13.37
N TYR A 55 -8.97 9.43 -13.67
CA TYR A 55 -9.33 8.90 -14.99
C TYR A 55 -10.82 9.10 -15.30
N ASN A 56 -11.70 8.81 -14.36
CA ASN A 56 -13.14 8.98 -14.54
C ASN A 56 -13.50 10.46 -14.78
N PHE A 57 -12.89 11.39 -14.05
CA PHE A 57 -13.09 12.83 -14.30
C PHE A 57 -12.70 13.19 -15.72
N ILE A 58 -11.55 12.74 -16.20
CA ILE A 58 -11.09 12.99 -17.56
C ILE A 58 -12.07 12.37 -18.58
N ALA A 59 -12.51 11.12 -18.33
CA ALA A 59 -13.39 10.40 -19.24
C ALA A 59 -14.80 10.98 -19.35
N PHE A 60 -15.33 11.50 -18.25
CA PHE A 60 -16.68 12.09 -18.21
C PHE A 60 -16.72 13.58 -18.53
N THR A 61 -15.55 14.23 -18.63
CA THR A 61 -15.48 15.64 -19.05
C THR A 61 -15.75 15.76 -20.54
N GLN A 62 -16.61 16.71 -20.91
CA GLN A 62 -16.84 17.06 -22.30
C GLN A 62 -15.71 18.00 -22.77
N TRP A 63 -14.79 17.43 -23.52
CA TRP A 63 -13.68 18.19 -24.07
C TRP A 63 -14.09 18.86 -25.39
N PRO A 64 -13.74 20.13 -25.63
CA PRO A 64 -13.96 20.76 -26.90
C PRO A 64 -13.27 20.04 -28.06
N ASP A 65 -13.87 20.06 -29.24
CA ASP A 65 -13.33 19.37 -30.41
C ASP A 65 -12.01 19.93 -30.92
N ASN A 66 -11.70 21.17 -30.57
CA ASN A 66 -10.52 21.94 -31.02
C ASN A 66 -9.28 21.75 -30.12
N ILE A 67 -9.33 20.88 -29.12
CA ILE A 67 -8.15 20.56 -28.32
C ILE A 67 -7.33 19.44 -28.97
N ASP A 68 -6.04 19.41 -28.63
CA ASP A 68 -5.09 18.41 -29.12
C ASP A 68 -5.54 16.96 -28.84
N GLU A 69 -4.98 16.04 -29.56
CA GLU A 69 -5.19 14.58 -29.34
C GLU A 69 -4.61 14.08 -28.01
N THR A 70 -3.90 14.96 -27.28
CA THR A 70 -3.25 14.65 -26.01
C THR A 70 -3.82 15.52 -24.89
N ILE A 71 -4.25 14.85 -23.81
CA ILE A 71 -4.66 15.49 -22.56
C ILE A 71 -3.46 15.47 -21.62
N ASN A 72 -2.93 16.64 -21.28
CA ASN A 72 -1.83 16.78 -20.34
C ASN A 72 -2.37 16.81 -18.91
N LEU A 73 -2.05 15.80 -18.14
CA LEU A 73 -2.32 15.74 -16.70
C LEU A 73 -1.09 16.20 -15.95
N CYS A 74 -1.13 17.41 -15.41
CA CYS A 74 -0.02 18.01 -14.68
C CYS A 74 -0.11 17.69 -13.19
N ILE A 75 0.96 17.13 -12.63
CA ILE A 75 1.13 16.91 -11.19
C ILE A 75 2.11 17.95 -10.68
N TYR A 76 1.61 18.82 -9.81
CA TYR A 76 2.41 19.88 -9.21
C TYR A 76 2.89 19.50 -7.82
N GLY A 77 4.18 19.72 -7.54
CA GLY A 77 4.81 19.47 -6.27
C GLY A 77 5.19 18.02 -6.07
N LYS A 78 5.03 17.50 -4.84
CA LYS A 78 5.40 16.13 -4.51
C LYS A 78 4.43 15.13 -5.11
N ASP A 79 4.96 14.20 -5.90
CA ASP A 79 4.16 13.10 -6.46
C ASP A 79 4.01 11.96 -5.45
N TYR A 80 2.80 11.78 -4.96
CA TYR A 80 2.43 10.67 -4.08
C TYR A 80 1.86 9.47 -4.84
N PHE A 81 1.51 9.63 -6.11
CA PHE A 81 0.92 8.57 -6.93
C PHE A 81 1.96 7.58 -7.45
N GLY A 82 3.20 8.05 -7.68
CA GLY A 82 4.24 7.21 -8.27
C GLY A 82 3.79 6.54 -9.56
N GLY A 83 4.02 5.24 -9.69
CA GLY A 83 3.66 4.48 -10.87
C GLY A 83 2.16 4.28 -11.09
N GLU A 84 1.31 4.54 -10.08
CA GLU A 84 -0.13 4.33 -10.22
C GLU A 84 -0.76 5.33 -11.20
N ILE A 85 -0.33 6.58 -11.17
CA ILE A 85 -0.81 7.58 -12.11
C ILE A 85 -0.27 7.34 -13.54
N ASP A 86 0.93 6.79 -13.66
CA ASP A 86 1.54 6.51 -14.96
C ASP A 86 0.77 5.47 -15.77
N LYS A 87 0.02 4.59 -15.11
CA LYS A 87 -0.87 3.62 -15.76
C LYS A 87 -1.95 4.26 -16.60
N LEU A 88 -2.28 5.53 -16.34
CA LEU A 88 -3.28 6.28 -17.12
C LEU A 88 -2.78 6.60 -18.53
N GLN A 89 -1.47 6.65 -18.76
CA GLN A 89 -0.89 6.92 -20.09
C GLN A 89 -1.23 5.84 -21.12
N SER A 90 -1.47 4.61 -20.66
CA SER A 90 -1.89 3.50 -21.51
C SER A 90 -3.37 3.51 -21.87
N ARG A 91 -4.14 4.42 -21.27
CA ARG A 91 -5.59 4.53 -21.48
C ARG A 91 -5.89 5.68 -22.44
N ALA A 92 -6.82 5.43 -23.35
CA ALA A 92 -7.34 6.47 -24.23
C ALA A 92 -8.71 6.94 -23.72
N VAL A 93 -8.99 8.22 -23.91
CA VAL A 93 -10.27 8.85 -23.60
C VAL A 93 -10.75 9.56 -24.87
N ASN A 94 -11.85 9.07 -25.45
CA ASN A 94 -12.44 9.64 -26.68
C ASN A 94 -11.40 9.86 -27.81
N LYS A 95 -10.57 8.85 -28.08
CA LYS A 95 -9.45 8.88 -29.04
C LYS A 95 -8.26 9.77 -28.67
N ARG A 96 -8.26 10.36 -27.47
CA ARG A 96 -7.16 11.18 -26.94
C ARG A 96 -6.31 10.36 -25.98
N HIS A 97 -5.02 10.65 -25.94
CA HIS A 97 -4.07 10.02 -25.02
C HIS A 97 -3.84 10.90 -23.79
N ILE A 98 -3.66 10.28 -22.66
CA ILE A 98 -3.30 10.99 -21.43
C ILE A 98 -1.78 11.01 -21.32
N LYS A 99 -1.20 12.20 -21.13
CA LYS A 99 0.23 12.39 -20.86
C LYS A 99 0.40 12.93 -19.44
N ILE A 100 1.22 12.25 -18.65
CA ILE A 100 1.55 12.71 -17.29
C ILE A 100 2.74 13.65 -17.36
N VAL A 101 2.57 14.83 -16.79
CA VAL A 101 3.61 15.86 -16.70
C VAL A 101 3.84 16.19 -15.23
N ARG A 102 5.06 16.01 -14.74
CA ARG A 102 5.45 16.36 -13.38
C ARG A 102 6.14 17.70 -13.37
N VAL A 103 5.61 18.62 -12.57
CA VAL A 103 6.11 20.01 -12.50
C VAL A 103 6.50 20.31 -11.06
N ASN A 104 7.76 20.56 -10.83
CA ASN A 104 8.28 20.91 -9.50
C ASN A 104 8.17 22.41 -9.20
N ASP A 105 8.23 23.26 -10.23
CA ASP A 105 8.13 24.69 -10.13
C ASP A 105 7.31 25.26 -11.28
N LEU A 106 6.36 26.13 -10.94
CA LEU A 106 5.69 26.97 -11.92
C LEU A 106 6.61 28.18 -12.18
N LYS A 107 7.46 28.05 -13.16
CA LYS A 107 8.11 29.27 -13.73
C LYS A 107 7.08 29.97 -14.60
N GLU A 108 6.73 31.18 -14.17
CA GLU A 108 5.96 32.10 -14.96
C GLU A 108 6.68 32.47 -16.29
#